data_62cb1665057e306349f577aea1685445
#
_entry.id   62cb1665057e306349f577aea1685445
#
_cell.length_a   1.000
_cell.length_b   1.000
_cell.length_c   1.000
_cell.angle_alpha   90.00
_cell.angle_beta   90.00
_cell.angle_gamma   90.00
#
_symmetry.space_group_name_H-M   'P 1'
#
loop_
_entity.id
_entity.type
_entity.pdbx_description
1 polymer ?
#
loop_
_entity_poly.entity_id
_entity_poly.type
_entity_poly.pdbx_seq_one_letter_code
_entity_poly.pdbx_strand_id
1 'polypeptide(L)'
;MEETNQDNPYNLPVSLTTLGECAFQNCTGITRVCLPEGVTVVPRYAFATCIKLSGVVLSKQTATIEDWAFAGTALTGISLPATVTSLGDNVFHNCSELIGVQSYPTTAPAITATTFSHDKGTIKEQCRLFVLPTASSAYDSWKNYFKAVVADLTVQ
;
A
#
# COMPACT_ATOMS: atom_id res chain seq x y z
N MET A 1 -7.08 -29.89 2.89
CA MET A 1 -6.67 -29.17 4.12
C MET A 1 -5.88 -27.95 3.70
N GLU A 2 -6.44 -26.80 3.89
CA GLU A 2 -5.74 -25.56 3.57
C GLU A 2 -4.61 -25.38 4.58
N GLU A 3 -3.38 -25.19 4.07
CA GLU A 3 -2.28 -24.79 4.93
C GLU A 3 -2.62 -23.43 5.51
N THR A 4 -2.82 -23.37 6.82
CA THR A 4 -2.90 -22.10 7.53
C THR A 4 -1.50 -21.50 7.48
N ASN A 5 -1.27 -20.57 6.57
CA ASN A 5 -0.07 -19.77 6.59
C ASN A 5 -0.11 -18.96 7.89
N GLN A 6 0.79 -19.27 8.83
CA GLN A 6 0.88 -18.53 10.10
C GLN A 6 1.15 -17.04 9.91
N ASP A 7 1.65 -16.66 8.73
CA ASP A 7 1.92 -15.27 8.37
C ASP A 7 0.67 -14.54 7.85
N ASN A 8 -0.44 -15.26 7.64
CA ASN A 8 -1.71 -14.68 7.25
C ASN A 8 -2.82 -15.13 8.21
N PRO A 9 -2.96 -14.50 9.37
CA PRO A 9 -3.99 -14.86 10.34
C PRO A 9 -5.42 -14.70 9.80
N TYR A 10 -5.60 -13.94 8.73
CA TYR A 10 -6.86 -13.80 8.00
C TYR A 10 -6.72 -14.46 6.64
N ASN A 11 -6.99 -15.77 6.60
CA ASN A 11 -6.98 -16.56 5.37
C ASN A 11 -8.11 -16.12 4.44
N LEU A 12 -7.85 -15.14 3.59
CA LEU A 12 -8.78 -14.82 2.52
C LEU A 12 -8.79 -15.97 1.52
N PRO A 13 -9.99 -16.39 1.05
CA PRO A 13 -10.08 -17.49 0.07
C PRO A 13 -9.23 -17.19 -1.17
N VAL A 14 -8.46 -18.16 -1.63
CA VAL A 14 -7.61 -18.00 -2.83
C VAL A 14 -8.43 -17.72 -4.10
N SER A 15 -9.70 -18.09 -4.10
CA SER A 15 -10.66 -17.81 -5.18
C SER A 15 -11.25 -16.41 -5.16
N LEU A 16 -10.98 -15.62 -4.12
CA LEU A 16 -11.49 -14.27 -3.99
C LEU A 16 -10.91 -13.38 -5.10
N THR A 17 -11.77 -12.70 -5.85
CA THR A 17 -11.38 -11.81 -6.95
C THR A 17 -11.74 -10.35 -6.69
N THR A 18 -12.69 -10.09 -5.79
CA THR A 18 -13.15 -8.75 -5.48
C THR A 18 -13.30 -8.56 -3.98
N LEU A 19 -12.93 -7.36 -3.52
CA LEU A 19 -13.28 -6.85 -2.20
C LEU A 19 -14.37 -5.80 -2.38
N GLY A 20 -15.32 -5.73 -1.45
CA GLY A 20 -16.28 -4.63 -1.41
C GLY A 20 -15.66 -3.36 -0.80
N GLU A 21 -16.22 -2.20 -1.12
CA GLU A 21 -15.92 -0.97 -0.40
C GLU A 21 -16.13 -1.17 1.11
N CYS A 22 -15.26 -0.61 1.93
CA CYS A 22 -15.32 -0.71 3.40
C CYS A 22 -15.24 -2.15 3.95
N ALA A 23 -14.83 -3.15 3.15
CA ALA A 23 -14.92 -4.56 3.52
C ALA A 23 -14.30 -4.87 4.91
N PHE A 24 -13.18 -4.23 5.25
CA PHE A 24 -12.50 -4.39 6.53
C PHE A 24 -12.38 -3.07 7.31
N GLN A 25 -13.14 -2.06 6.94
CA GLN A 25 -13.09 -0.77 7.64
C GLN A 25 -13.34 -0.95 9.14
N ASN A 26 -12.53 -0.27 9.97
CA ASN A 26 -12.60 -0.35 11.43
C ASN A 26 -12.37 -1.75 12.03
N CYS A 27 -11.75 -2.66 11.30
CA CYS A 27 -11.37 -3.97 11.82
C CYS A 27 -10.11 -3.83 12.69
N THR A 28 -10.30 -3.48 13.96
CA THR A 28 -9.23 -3.13 14.91
C THR A 28 -8.40 -4.31 15.39
N GLY A 29 -8.81 -5.54 15.07
CA GLY A 29 -8.08 -6.76 15.44
C GLY A 29 -7.12 -7.29 14.35
N ILE A 30 -7.23 -6.78 13.13
CA ILE A 30 -6.40 -7.24 12.01
C ILE A 30 -4.99 -6.66 12.13
N THR A 31 -3.97 -7.54 12.12
CA THR A 31 -2.55 -7.14 12.17
C THR A 31 -1.83 -7.32 10.85
N ARG A 32 -2.25 -8.28 10.04
CA ARG A 32 -1.64 -8.59 8.74
C ARG A 32 -2.67 -9.18 7.78
N VAL A 33 -2.59 -8.81 6.53
CA VAL A 33 -3.45 -9.33 5.44
C VAL A 33 -2.60 -9.62 4.22
N CYS A 34 -2.86 -10.77 3.59
CA CYS A 34 -2.33 -11.11 2.27
C CYS A 34 -3.49 -11.17 1.28
N LEU A 35 -3.44 -10.35 0.24
CA LEU A 35 -4.48 -10.34 -0.79
C LEU A 35 -4.24 -11.47 -1.80
N PRO A 36 -5.26 -12.28 -2.15
CA PRO A 36 -5.13 -13.33 -3.15
C PRO A 36 -4.87 -12.76 -4.55
N GLU A 37 -4.26 -13.59 -5.40
CA GLU A 37 -3.83 -13.19 -6.75
C GLU A 37 -4.96 -12.63 -7.64
N GLY A 38 -6.20 -13.03 -7.43
CA GLY A 38 -7.34 -12.53 -8.19
C GLY A 38 -7.77 -11.10 -7.86
N VAL A 39 -7.27 -10.53 -6.76
CA VAL A 39 -7.66 -9.18 -6.33
C VAL A 39 -6.81 -8.15 -7.04
N THR A 40 -7.41 -7.44 -7.99
CA THR A 40 -6.74 -6.42 -8.82
C THR A 40 -6.97 -5.00 -8.33
N VAL A 41 -7.99 -4.78 -7.50
CA VAL A 41 -8.36 -3.48 -6.94
C VAL A 41 -8.47 -3.57 -5.43
N VAL A 42 -7.80 -2.68 -4.72
CA VAL A 42 -8.06 -2.44 -3.29
C VAL A 42 -9.07 -1.29 -3.23
N PRO A 43 -10.35 -1.57 -2.90
CA PRO A 43 -11.39 -0.57 -3.04
C PRO A 43 -11.37 0.50 -1.95
N ARG A 44 -12.18 1.51 -2.14
CA ARG A 44 -12.33 2.64 -1.22
C ARG A 44 -12.60 2.17 0.21
N TYR A 45 -11.87 2.75 1.16
CA TYR A 45 -11.96 2.46 2.60
C TYR A 45 -11.75 1.00 2.99
N ALA A 46 -11.26 0.13 2.11
CA ALA A 46 -11.19 -1.33 2.36
C ALA A 46 -10.58 -1.68 3.73
N PHE A 47 -9.50 -1.01 4.12
CA PHE A 47 -8.81 -1.24 5.40
C PHE A 47 -8.69 0.04 6.24
N ALA A 48 -9.49 1.05 5.94
CA ALA A 48 -9.44 2.32 6.68
C ALA A 48 -9.66 2.09 8.18
N THR A 49 -8.85 2.76 8.98
CA THR A 49 -8.90 2.68 10.45
C THR A 49 -8.72 1.27 11.03
N CYS A 50 -8.08 0.37 10.30
CA CYS A 50 -7.52 -0.87 10.85
C CYS A 50 -6.27 -0.52 11.66
N ILE A 51 -6.46 0.00 12.86
CA ILE A 51 -5.40 0.65 13.66
C ILE A 51 -4.25 -0.27 14.10
N LYS A 52 -4.39 -1.58 13.97
CA LYS A 52 -3.35 -2.57 14.25
C LYS A 52 -2.76 -3.20 12.99
N LEU A 53 -3.27 -2.86 11.81
CA LEU A 53 -2.77 -3.42 10.56
C LEU A 53 -1.38 -2.86 10.28
N SER A 54 -0.36 -3.65 10.54
CA SER A 54 1.05 -3.29 10.36
C SER A 54 1.68 -3.86 9.10
N GLY A 55 1.08 -4.87 8.48
CA GLY A 55 1.57 -5.48 7.26
C GLY A 55 0.46 -5.84 6.27
N VAL A 56 0.68 -5.55 5.01
CA VAL A 56 -0.16 -5.98 3.91
C VAL A 56 0.71 -6.48 2.76
N VAL A 57 0.33 -7.63 2.19
CA VAL A 57 0.91 -8.14 0.97
C VAL A 57 -0.13 -7.98 -0.13
N LEU A 58 0.15 -7.10 -1.08
CA LEU A 58 -0.71 -6.91 -2.24
C LEU A 58 -0.54 -8.07 -3.22
N SER A 59 -1.61 -8.41 -3.94
CA SER A 59 -1.54 -9.33 -5.06
C SER A 59 -0.60 -8.78 -6.14
N LYS A 60 0.13 -9.66 -6.82
CA LYS A 60 0.98 -9.27 -7.96
C LYS A 60 0.17 -8.72 -9.15
N GLN A 61 -1.15 -8.87 -9.12
CA GLN A 61 -2.09 -8.35 -10.11
C GLN A 61 -2.74 -7.03 -9.67
N THR A 62 -2.41 -6.52 -8.48
CA THR A 62 -2.99 -5.26 -7.99
C THR A 62 -2.63 -4.12 -8.95
N ALA A 63 -3.65 -3.47 -9.49
CA ALA A 63 -3.52 -2.38 -10.45
C ALA A 63 -3.87 -1.02 -9.83
N THR A 64 -4.88 -1.00 -8.96
CA THR A 64 -5.40 0.24 -8.38
C THR A 64 -5.60 0.09 -6.88
N ILE A 65 -5.24 1.13 -6.14
CA ILE A 65 -5.58 1.30 -4.72
C ILE A 65 -6.41 2.57 -4.63
N GLU A 66 -7.67 2.42 -4.25
CA GLU A 66 -8.64 3.51 -4.25
C GLU A 66 -8.56 4.38 -2.99
N ASP A 67 -9.37 5.46 -2.97
CA ASP A 67 -9.34 6.49 -1.94
C ASP A 67 -9.48 5.91 -0.52
N TRP A 68 -8.65 6.40 0.40
CA TRP A 68 -8.68 6.06 1.82
C TRP A 68 -8.44 4.58 2.14
N ALA A 69 -8.02 3.77 1.19
CA ALA A 69 -7.96 2.32 1.34
C ALA A 69 -7.17 1.84 2.58
N PHE A 70 -6.08 2.50 2.93
CA PHE A 70 -5.25 2.18 4.08
C PHE A 70 -5.13 3.32 5.09
N ALA A 71 -6.00 4.31 5.02
CA ALA A 71 -5.93 5.47 5.92
C ALA A 71 -6.05 5.06 7.40
N GLY A 72 -5.22 5.65 8.24
CA GLY A 72 -5.25 5.40 9.69
C GLY A 72 -4.79 3.99 10.10
N THR A 73 -4.03 3.31 9.27
CA THR A 73 -3.45 2.00 9.60
C THR A 73 -2.09 2.16 10.30
N ALA A 74 -1.61 1.07 10.90
CA ALA A 74 -0.28 0.99 11.52
C ALA A 74 0.79 0.45 10.55
N LEU A 75 0.58 0.55 9.23
CA LEU A 75 1.53 0.08 8.24
C LEU A 75 2.90 0.70 8.46
N THR A 76 3.94 -0.13 8.55
CA THR A 76 5.34 0.30 8.63
C THR A 76 6.00 0.36 7.27
N GLY A 77 5.51 -0.41 6.32
CA GLY A 77 5.98 -0.45 4.95
C GLY A 77 4.93 -1.05 4.03
N ILE A 78 5.08 -0.82 2.75
CA ILE A 78 4.27 -1.43 1.71
C ILE A 78 5.10 -1.61 0.43
N SER A 79 4.89 -2.73 -0.26
CA SER A 79 5.44 -2.99 -1.59
C SER A 79 4.34 -2.86 -2.63
N LEU A 80 4.52 -1.92 -3.57
CA LEU A 80 3.63 -1.73 -4.71
C LEU A 80 4.13 -2.61 -5.87
N PRO A 81 3.39 -3.64 -6.28
CA PRO A 81 3.81 -4.49 -7.39
C PRO A 81 3.90 -3.72 -8.72
N ALA A 82 4.64 -4.28 -9.68
CA ALA A 82 4.89 -3.63 -10.96
C ALA A 82 3.62 -3.30 -11.77
N THR A 83 2.51 -3.92 -11.43
CA THR A 83 1.19 -3.74 -12.06
C THR A 83 0.43 -2.50 -11.59
N VAL A 84 0.84 -1.88 -10.48
CA VAL A 84 0.12 -0.71 -9.93
C VAL A 84 0.28 0.49 -10.86
N THR A 85 -0.86 1.07 -11.25
CA THR A 85 -0.92 2.23 -12.14
C THR A 85 -1.47 3.49 -11.48
N SER A 86 -2.23 3.35 -10.38
CA SER A 86 -2.81 4.51 -9.70
C SER A 86 -3.07 4.28 -8.22
N LEU A 87 -2.89 5.34 -7.45
CA LEU A 87 -3.26 5.46 -6.05
C LEU A 87 -4.21 6.64 -5.91
N GLY A 88 -5.30 6.46 -5.18
CA GLY A 88 -6.31 7.49 -4.98
C GLY A 88 -5.95 8.53 -3.93
N ASP A 89 -6.96 9.31 -3.55
CA ASP A 89 -6.85 10.33 -2.50
C ASP A 89 -6.73 9.68 -1.12
N ASN A 90 -5.84 10.24 -0.30
CA ASN A 90 -5.72 9.86 1.11
C ASN A 90 -5.47 8.36 1.37
N VAL A 91 -4.92 7.65 0.41
CA VAL A 91 -4.68 6.19 0.54
C VAL A 91 -3.92 5.87 1.82
N PHE A 92 -2.88 6.62 2.13
CA PHE A 92 -2.04 6.46 3.32
C PHE A 92 -2.20 7.60 4.32
N HIS A 93 -3.35 8.28 4.32
CA HIS A 93 -3.63 9.36 5.25
C HIS A 93 -3.47 8.89 6.69
N ASN A 94 -2.71 9.64 7.48
CA ASN A 94 -2.43 9.31 8.89
C ASN A 94 -1.84 7.92 9.15
N CYS A 95 -1.10 7.36 8.18
CA CYS A 95 -0.25 6.18 8.41
C CYS A 95 1.04 6.62 9.12
N SER A 96 0.95 6.96 10.39
CA SER A 96 2.04 7.59 11.15
C SER A 96 3.28 6.69 11.36
N GLU A 97 3.11 5.38 11.22
CA GLU A 97 4.20 4.40 11.35
C GLU A 97 4.89 4.09 10.02
N LEU A 98 4.41 4.65 8.89
CA LEU A 98 4.95 4.34 7.57
C LEU A 98 6.35 4.95 7.37
N ILE A 99 7.35 4.10 7.22
CA ILE A 99 8.76 4.49 7.07
C ILE A 99 9.38 4.09 5.73
N GLY A 100 8.70 3.24 4.96
CA GLY A 100 9.19 2.80 3.66
C GLY A 100 8.08 2.41 2.69
N VAL A 101 8.23 2.84 1.45
CA VAL A 101 7.41 2.39 0.32
C VAL A 101 8.35 1.84 -0.73
N GLN A 102 8.18 0.58 -1.11
CA GLN A 102 8.89 -0.03 -2.22
C GLN A 102 7.99 0.01 -3.45
N SER A 103 8.42 0.63 -4.52
CA SER A 103 7.60 0.77 -5.73
C SER A 103 8.32 0.14 -6.92
N TYR A 104 7.75 -0.94 -7.43
CA TYR A 104 8.30 -1.73 -8.54
C TYR A 104 7.85 -1.30 -9.95
N PRO A 105 6.77 -0.50 -10.15
CA PRO A 105 6.45 0.01 -11.49
C PRO A 105 7.62 0.78 -12.11
N THR A 106 7.86 0.57 -13.39
CA THR A 106 8.88 1.31 -14.15
C THR A 106 8.41 2.72 -14.53
N THR A 107 7.08 2.92 -14.56
CA THR A 107 6.44 4.22 -14.66
C THR A 107 5.77 4.50 -13.32
N ALA A 108 6.04 5.66 -12.74
CA ALA A 108 5.44 6.01 -11.44
C ALA A 108 3.91 5.96 -11.53
N PRO A 109 3.23 5.27 -10.62
CA PRO A 109 1.78 5.31 -10.55
C PRO A 109 1.27 6.74 -10.40
N ALA A 110 0.08 7.02 -10.94
CA ALA A 110 -0.59 8.28 -10.70
C ALA A 110 -0.92 8.41 -9.20
N ILE A 111 -0.62 9.57 -8.62
CA ILE A 111 -0.95 9.93 -7.25
C ILE A 111 -1.63 11.29 -7.21
N THR A 112 -2.23 11.61 -6.09
CA THR A 112 -2.81 12.93 -5.82
C THR A 112 -1.99 13.66 -4.74
N ALA A 113 -2.28 14.93 -4.55
CA ALA A 113 -1.62 15.72 -3.51
C ALA A 113 -1.88 15.18 -2.08
N THR A 114 -2.92 14.37 -1.91
CA THR A 114 -3.33 13.85 -0.60
C THR A 114 -3.01 12.37 -0.38
N THR A 115 -2.53 11.65 -1.40
CA THR A 115 -2.23 10.19 -1.29
C THR A 115 -1.43 9.85 -0.02
N PHE A 116 -0.43 10.66 0.33
CA PHE A 116 0.44 10.49 1.49
C PHE A 116 0.23 11.58 2.56
N SER A 117 -0.98 12.11 2.68
CA SER A 117 -1.27 13.19 3.61
C SER A 117 -1.26 12.76 5.09
N HIS A 118 -1.12 13.74 5.98
CA HIS A 118 -1.19 13.54 7.42
C HIS A 118 -1.73 14.82 8.08
N ASP A 119 -2.59 14.70 9.10
CA ASP A 119 -3.18 15.86 9.80
C ASP A 119 -2.13 16.76 10.46
N LYS A 120 -0.99 16.19 10.86
CA LYS A 120 0.13 16.89 11.50
C LYS A 120 1.27 17.20 10.52
N GLY A 121 1.00 17.17 9.22
CA GLY A 121 2.00 17.34 8.18
C GLY A 121 1.97 16.19 7.17
N THR A 122 3.12 15.82 6.66
CA THR A 122 3.28 14.71 5.73
C THR A 122 4.14 13.60 6.35
N ILE A 123 4.10 12.41 5.79
CA ILE A 123 5.03 11.33 6.17
C ILE A 123 6.47 11.62 5.73
N LYS A 124 6.70 12.76 5.06
CA LYS A 124 7.99 13.16 4.49
C LYS A 124 9.16 13.08 5.47
N GLU A 125 8.93 13.39 6.74
CA GLU A 125 10.01 13.46 7.73
C GLU A 125 10.66 12.09 8.00
N GLN A 126 9.97 11.00 7.73
CA GLN A 126 10.41 9.65 8.10
C GLN A 126 10.40 8.65 6.95
N CYS A 127 9.49 8.77 6.00
CA CYS A 127 9.27 7.76 4.98
C CYS A 127 10.25 7.88 3.81
N ARG A 128 10.83 6.77 3.40
CA ARG A 128 11.67 6.66 2.20
C ARG A 128 10.94 5.90 1.11
N LEU A 129 11.15 6.36 -0.12
CA LEU A 129 10.69 5.67 -1.31
C LEU A 129 11.86 4.88 -1.92
N PHE A 130 11.64 3.60 -2.16
CA PHE A 130 12.60 2.71 -2.82
C PHE A 130 12.07 2.37 -4.21
N VAL A 131 12.89 2.55 -5.22
CA VAL A 131 12.52 2.33 -6.63
C VAL A 131 13.59 1.53 -7.36
N LEU A 132 13.23 0.98 -8.52
CA LEU A 132 14.21 0.35 -9.40
C LEU A 132 15.22 1.41 -9.90
N PRO A 133 16.52 1.09 -9.98
CA PRO A 133 17.52 2.05 -10.46
C PRO A 133 17.19 2.64 -11.84
N THR A 134 16.63 1.82 -12.72
CA THR A 134 16.24 2.23 -14.07
C THR A 134 15.01 3.12 -14.13
N ALA A 135 14.23 3.18 -13.05
CA ALA A 135 12.98 3.93 -12.97
C ALA A 135 13.09 5.22 -12.13
N SER A 136 14.26 5.53 -11.58
CA SER A 136 14.39 6.61 -10.58
C SER A 136 13.90 7.97 -11.07
N SER A 137 14.14 8.32 -12.34
CA SER A 137 13.69 9.57 -12.93
C SER A 137 12.17 9.63 -13.15
N ALA A 138 11.52 8.48 -13.32
CA ALA A 138 10.06 8.41 -13.45
C ALA A 138 9.34 8.86 -12.16
N TYR A 139 10.03 8.81 -11.01
CA TYR A 139 9.48 9.16 -9.70
C TYR A 139 9.81 10.58 -9.26
N ASP A 140 10.26 11.45 -10.15
CA ASP A 140 10.58 12.84 -9.81
C ASP A 140 9.40 13.60 -9.20
N SER A 141 8.18 13.31 -9.67
CA SER A 141 6.95 13.89 -9.10
C SER A 141 6.64 13.45 -7.67
N TRP A 142 7.21 12.32 -7.22
CA TRP A 142 6.98 11.78 -5.87
C TRP A 142 7.97 12.30 -4.82
N LYS A 143 9.08 12.91 -5.24
CA LYS A 143 10.19 13.34 -4.34
C LYS A 143 9.73 14.21 -3.19
N ASN A 144 8.71 15.05 -3.41
CA ASN A 144 8.22 15.99 -2.40
C ASN A 144 7.46 15.32 -1.25
N TYR A 145 7.05 14.06 -1.42
CA TYR A 145 6.27 13.31 -0.43
C TYR A 145 7.12 12.41 0.47
N PHE A 146 8.41 12.28 0.18
CA PHE A 146 9.31 11.35 0.87
C PHE A 146 10.55 12.04 1.39
N LYS A 147 11.13 11.51 2.48
CA LYS A 147 12.40 11.94 3.03
C LYS A 147 13.54 11.77 2.03
N ALA A 148 13.53 10.68 1.29
CA ALA A 148 14.50 10.36 0.26
C ALA A 148 13.90 9.38 -0.76
N VAL A 149 14.40 9.44 -1.99
CA VAL A 149 14.18 8.41 -3.01
C VAL A 149 15.48 7.61 -3.15
N VAL A 150 15.39 6.30 -2.96
CA VAL A 150 16.51 5.37 -2.98
C VAL A 150 16.34 4.42 -4.18
N ALA A 151 17.28 4.46 -5.10
CA ALA A 151 17.23 3.69 -6.34
C ALA A 151 18.07 2.41 -6.20
N ASP A 152 17.61 1.47 -5.38
CA ASP A 152 18.34 0.24 -5.07
C ASP A 152 17.49 -1.05 -5.09
N LEU A 153 16.21 -0.96 -5.49
CA LEU A 153 15.38 -2.16 -5.60
C LEU A 153 15.93 -3.09 -6.70
N THR A 154 15.91 -4.37 -6.40
CA THR A 154 16.16 -5.42 -7.39
C THR A 154 14.84 -5.88 -8.02
N VAL A 155 14.87 -6.24 -9.29
CA VAL A 155 13.70 -6.82 -9.98
C VAL A 155 13.29 -8.11 -9.27
N GLN A 156 12.01 -8.21 -8.97
CA GLN A 156 11.43 -9.41 -8.38
C GLN A 156 11.17 -10.50 -9.41
#